data_d8173dbe7981ae3cd7ab48b3e11eb0d0
#
_entry.id   d8173dbe7981ae3cd7ab48b3e11eb0d0
#
_cell.length_a   1.000
_cell.length_b   1.000
_cell.length_c   1.000
_cell.angle_alpha   90.00
_cell.angle_beta   90.00
_cell.angle_gamma   90.00
#
_symmetry.space_group_name_H-M   'P 1'
#
loop_
_entity.id
_entity.type
_entity.pdbx_description
1 polymer ?
#
loop_
_entity_poly.entity_id
_entity_poly.type
_entity_poly.pdbx_seq_one_letter_code
_entity_poly.pdbx_strand_id
1 'polypeptide(L)'
;MKDLTIRQQQILNYIKDHLSLTGFPPTRSDIANEMGFKSPNAAEDHLRALARKGAIEIVPGTSRGIRLPINEQLGLPIIGQVAAGFPILAEESISGYSEVPPNFFTPSADYLLTVKGSSMVEIGIYEDDLLAVHKTDQAISGDIIVARIEDEVTVKRFEFEKGSSTVRLIAENSDFAPIIINLEDRDFSIEGISVGVIRRSM
;
A
#
# COMPACT_ATOMS: atom_id res chain seq x y z
N MET A 1 -4.15 2.60 -19.79
CA MET A 1 -4.25 4.09 -19.78
C MET A 1 -3.57 4.63 -21.04
N LYS A 2 -4.11 5.67 -21.70
CA LYS A 2 -3.37 6.32 -22.80
C LYS A 2 -2.16 7.04 -22.20
N ASP A 3 -0.98 6.93 -22.83
CA ASP A 3 0.27 7.50 -22.33
C ASP A 3 0.14 9.00 -22.05
N LEU A 4 0.49 9.39 -20.81
CA LEU A 4 0.57 10.79 -20.41
C LEU A 4 1.88 11.39 -20.91
N THR A 5 1.85 12.65 -21.33
CA THR A 5 3.09 13.40 -21.56
C THR A 5 3.77 13.70 -20.23
N ILE A 6 5.09 13.96 -20.25
CA ILE A 6 5.85 14.31 -19.04
C ILE A 6 5.16 15.44 -18.27
N ARG A 7 4.66 16.47 -18.99
CA ARG A 7 3.98 17.60 -18.37
C ARG A 7 2.63 17.22 -17.75
N GLN A 8 1.88 16.34 -18.39
CA GLN A 8 0.64 15.82 -17.84
C GLN A 8 0.87 14.98 -16.59
N GLN A 9 1.94 14.19 -16.58
CA GLN A 9 2.32 13.40 -15.41
C GLN A 9 2.71 14.29 -14.22
N GLN A 10 3.47 15.37 -14.45
CA GLN A 10 3.82 16.36 -13.41
C GLN A 10 2.57 16.99 -12.80
N ILE A 11 1.61 17.40 -13.62
CA ILE A 11 0.36 18.01 -13.15
C ILE A 11 -0.47 16.99 -12.36
N LEU A 12 -0.55 15.73 -12.84
CA LEU A 12 -1.28 14.67 -12.14
C LEU A 12 -0.65 14.37 -10.77
N ASN A 13 0.68 14.29 -10.70
CA ASN A 13 1.39 14.09 -9.44
C ASN A 13 1.13 15.24 -8.47
N TYR A 14 1.24 16.49 -8.92
CA TYR A 14 0.93 17.66 -8.08
C TYR A 14 -0.52 17.63 -7.54
N ILE A 15 -1.50 17.23 -8.37
CA ILE A 15 -2.90 17.09 -7.93
C ILE A 15 -3.01 16.03 -6.82
N LYS A 16 -2.33 14.89 -6.97
CA LYS A 16 -2.32 13.81 -5.97
C LYS A 16 -1.67 14.25 -4.66
N ASP A 17 -0.50 14.87 -4.75
CA ASP A 17 0.27 15.33 -3.58
C ASP A 17 -0.51 16.41 -2.81
N HIS A 18 -1.08 17.39 -3.53
CA HIS A 18 -1.87 18.44 -2.93
C HIS A 18 -3.14 17.89 -2.24
N LEU A 19 -3.81 16.94 -2.88
CA LEU A 19 -4.99 16.28 -2.30
C LEU A 19 -4.62 15.48 -1.03
N SER A 20 -3.50 14.77 -1.05
CA SER A 20 -2.97 14.01 0.09
C SER A 20 -2.62 14.91 1.28
N LEU A 21 -2.00 16.07 1.01
CA LEU A 21 -1.52 16.99 2.05
C LEU A 21 -2.65 17.86 2.65
N THR A 22 -3.61 18.27 1.82
CA THR A 22 -4.62 19.29 2.22
C THR A 22 -6.02 18.73 2.38
N GLY A 23 -6.28 17.52 1.87
CA GLY A 23 -7.63 16.93 1.79
C GLY A 23 -8.50 17.51 0.65
N PHE A 24 -8.00 18.50 -0.10
CA PHE A 24 -8.74 19.16 -1.19
C PHE A 24 -7.92 19.19 -2.47
N PRO A 25 -8.55 19.09 -3.66
CA PRO A 25 -7.83 19.27 -4.91
C PRO A 25 -7.36 20.71 -5.09
N PRO A 26 -6.24 20.94 -5.81
CA PRO A 26 -5.76 22.27 -6.13
C PRO A 26 -6.73 23.00 -7.08
N THR A 27 -6.71 24.32 -7.03
CA THR A 27 -7.39 25.16 -8.03
C THR A 27 -6.57 25.25 -9.32
N ARG A 28 -7.18 25.72 -10.40
CA ARG A 28 -6.47 26.03 -11.67
C ARG A 28 -5.33 27.03 -11.46
N SER A 29 -5.54 28.00 -10.56
CA SER A 29 -4.52 29.00 -10.21
C SER A 29 -3.35 28.37 -9.46
N ASP A 30 -3.60 27.45 -8.53
CA ASP A 30 -2.57 26.73 -7.80
C ASP A 30 -1.70 25.92 -8.77
N ILE A 31 -2.35 25.19 -9.70
CA ILE A 31 -1.66 24.42 -10.75
C ILE A 31 -0.86 25.36 -11.67
N ALA A 32 -1.43 26.50 -12.07
CA ALA A 32 -0.72 27.44 -12.94
C ALA A 32 0.53 27.99 -12.26
N ASN A 33 0.44 28.36 -11.00
CA ASN A 33 1.56 28.87 -10.20
C ASN A 33 2.65 27.81 -10.04
N GLU A 34 2.29 26.61 -9.62
CA GLU A 34 3.24 25.49 -9.40
C GLU A 34 3.94 25.09 -10.69
N MET A 35 3.19 25.02 -11.77
CA MET A 35 3.74 24.63 -13.07
C MET A 35 4.41 25.78 -13.85
N GLY A 36 4.39 27.01 -13.32
CA GLY A 36 4.96 28.17 -14.00
C GLY A 36 4.21 28.57 -15.27
N PHE A 37 2.91 28.34 -15.33
CA PHE A 37 2.07 28.77 -16.46
C PHE A 37 1.75 30.27 -16.38
N LYS A 38 1.66 30.90 -17.54
CA LYS A 38 1.35 32.33 -17.63
C LYS A 38 -0.09 32.68 -17.25
N SER A 39 -0.98 31.69 -17.22
CA SER A 39 -2.41 31.92 -16.88
C SER A 39 -3.08 30.62 -16.41
N PRO A 40 -4.16 30.70 -15.61
CA PRO A 40 -4.99 29.54 -15.27
C PRO A 40 -5.62 28.81 -16.46
N ASN A 41 -5.79 29.50 -17.61
CA ASN A 41 -6.32 28.90 -18.84
C ASN A 41 -5.35 27.85 -19.41
N ALA A 42 -4.04 28.06 -19.30
CA ALA A 42 -3.06 27.06 -19.71
C ALA A 42 -3.14 25.78 -18.86
N ALA A 43 -3.43 25.91 -17.57
CA ALA A 43 -3.71 24.76 -16.70
C ALA A 43 -5.00 24.02 -17.13
N GLU A 44 -6.04 24.77 -17.49
CA GLU A 44 -7.32 24.21 -17.97
C GLU A 44 -7.15 23.28 -19.18
N ASP A 45 -6.33 23.68 -20.17
CA ASP A 45 -6.09 22.86 -21.35
C ASP A 45 -5.44 21.51 -20.99
N HIS A 46 -4.48 21.52 -20.07
CA HIS A 46 -3.88 20.29 -19.57
C HIS A 46 -4.85 19.45 -18.76
N LEU A 47 -5.68 20.07 -17.91
CA LEU A 47 -6.71 19.37 -17.15
C LEU A 47 -7.73 18.69 -18.08
N ARG A 48 -8.20 19.39 -19.10
CA ARG A 48 -9.08 18.79 -20.11
C ARG A 48 -8.43 17.62 -20.86
N ALA A 49 -7.13 17.72 -21.14
CA ALA A 49 -6.40 16.61 -21.75
C ALA A 49 -6.26 15.41 -20.81
N LEU A 50 -6.00 15.64 -19.51
CA LEU A 50 -5.99 14.60 -18.49
C LEU A 50 -7.36 13.94 -18.33
N ALA A 51 -8.44 14.73 -18.33
CA ALA A 51 -9.80 14.20 -18.27
C ALA A 51 -10.15 13.33 -19.48
N ARG A 52 -9.81 13.79 -20.72
CA ARG A 52 -10.02 12.97 -21.94
C ARG A 52 -9.23 11.65 -21.92
N LYS A 53 -8.12 11.59 -21.17
CA LYS A 53 -7.31 10.37 -20.99
C LYS A 53 -7.79 9.51 -19.82
N GLY A 54 -8.81 9.96 -19.08
CA GLY A 54 -9.36 9.27 -17.92
C GLY A 54 -8.48 9.35 -16.66
N ALA A 55 -7.48 10.25 -16.65
CA ALA A 55 -6.58 10.42 -15.51
C ALA A 55 -7.17 11.29 -14.38
N ILE A 56 -8.16 12.12 -14.69
CA ILE A 56 -8.95 12.92 -13.75
C ILE A 56 -10.39 13.06 -14.25
N GLU A 57 -11.29 13.44 -13.36
CA GLU A 57 -12.64 13.92 -13.69
C GLU A 57 -12.75 15.41 -13.39
N ILE A 58 -13.47 16.16 -14.22
CA ILE A 58 -13.74 17.59 -14.01
C ILE A 58 -15.21 17.76 -13.66
N VAL A 59 -15.47 18.27 -12.45
CA VAL A 59 -16.82 18.65 -11.99
C VAL A 59 -17.06 20.11 -12.40
N PRO A 60 -18.03 20.39 -13.29
CA PRO A 60 -18.31 21.74 -13.72
C PRO A 60 -18.82 22.62 -12.56
N GLY A 61 -18.55 23.93 -12.64
CA GLY A 61 -19.14 24.92 -11.75
C GLY A 61 -18.47 25.07 -10.38
N THR A 62 -17.36 24.38 -10.12
CA THR A 62 -16.60 24.52 -8.87
C THR A 62 -15.14 24.90 -9.13
N SER A 63 -14.58 25.76 -8.27
CA SER A 63 -13.16 26.15 -8.36
C SER A 63 -12.19 25.02 -8.04
N ARG A 64 -12.64 24.00 -7.26
CA ARG A 64 -11.91 22.79 -6.87
C ARG A 64 -12.55 21.54 -7.47
N GLY A 65 -13.09 21.65 -8.68
CA GLY A 65 -13.83 20.57 -9.35
C GLY A 65 -12.95 19.50 -10.01
N ILE A 66 -11.77 19.25 -9.49
CA ILE A 66 -10.92 18.17 -9.96
C ILE A 66 -11.17 16.97 -9.04
N ARG A 67 -11.50 15.83 -9.63
CA ARG A 67 -11.56 14.53 -8.94
C ARG A 67 -10.58 13.58 -9.60
N LEU A 68 -9.91 12.79 -8.80
CA LEU A 68 -9.26 11.62 -9.34
C LEU A 68 -10.37 10.60 -9.64
N PRO A 69 -10.37 9.96 -10.82
CA PRO A 69 -11.31 8.88 -11.08
C PRO A 69 -11.17 7.88 -9.92
N ILE A 70 -12.28 7.35 -9.46
CA ILE A 70 -12.30 6.18 -8.59
C ILE A 70 -11.78 5.04 -9.46
N ASN A 71 -10.48 5.02 -9.65
CA ASN A 71 -9.82 3.88 -10.22
C ASN A 71 -9.76 2.84 -9.10
N GLU A 72 -9.98 1.60 -9.41
CA GLU A 72 -9.73 0.45 -8.55
C GLU A 72 -8.32 0.46 -7.92
N GLN A 73 -7.44 1.32 -8.43
CA GLN A 73 -6.06 1.57 -7.98
C GLN A 73 -5.89 2.70 -6.92
N LEU A 74 -6.94 3.36 -6.43
CA LEU A 74 -6.83 4.37 -5.36
C LEU A 74 -6.86 3.77 -3.96
N GLY A 75 -7.21 2.52 -3.83
CA GLY A 75 -7.17 1.77 -2.60
C GLY A 75 -5.97 0.82 -2.54
N LEU A 76 -5.78 0.24 -1.38
CA LEU A 76 -4.74 -0.76 -1.18
C LEU A 76 -5.11 -2.06 -1.93
N PRO A 77 -4.19 -2.67 -2.70
CA PRO A 77 -4.41 -3.99 -3.25
C PRO A 77 -4.59 -5.00 -2.12
N ILE A 78 -5.56 -5.88 -2.27
CA ILE A 78 -5.81 -6.98 -1.35
C ILE A 78 -5.12 -8.22 -1.90
N ILE A 79 -4.12 -8.70 -1.17
CA ILE A 79 -3.41 -9.93 -1.48
C ILE A 79 -4.14 -11.09 -0.82
N GLY A 80 -4.58 -12.03 -1.63
CA GLY A 80 -5.25 -13.25 -1.18
C GLY A 80 -4.25 -14.36 -0.88
N GLN A 81 -3.98 -15.21 -1.85
CA GLN A 81 -2.95 -16.24 -1.78
C GLN A 81 -1.71 -15.79 -2.53
N VAL A 82 -0.56 -15.94 -1.88
CA VAL A 82 0.72 -15.70 -2.54
C VAL A 82 1.17 -17.01 -3.16
N ALA A 83 1.33 -17.03 -4.47
CA ALA A 83 1.85 -18.21 -5.16
C ALA A 83 3.34 -18.37 -4.88
N ALA A 84 3.79 -19.64 -4.78
CA ALA A 84 5.18 -19.98 -4.56
C ALA A 84 6.09 -19.37 -5.64
N GLY A 85 7.20 -18.76 -5.24
CA GLY A 85 8.17 -18.14 -6.14
C GLY A 85 7.77 -16.80 -6.76
N PHE A 86 6.56 -16.27 -6.51
CA PHE A 86 6.12 -14.99 -7.04
C PHE A 86 6.27 -13.86 -6.00
N PRO A 87 6.59 -12.62 -6.43
CA PRO A 87 6.53 -11.46 -5.57
C PRO A 87 5.14 -11.29 -4.95
N ILE A 88 5.07 -10.79 -3.72
CA ILE A 88 3.79 -10.64 -3.01
C ILE A 88 2.79 -9.71 -3.74
N LEU A 89 3.31 -8.72 -4.45
CA LEU A 89 2.52 -7.76 -5.24
C LEU A 89 2.41 -8.16 -6.73
N ALA A 90 2.63 -9.44 -7.07
CA ALA A 90 2.33 -9.92 -8.41
C ALA A 90 0.83 -9.80 -8.71
N GLU A 91 0.46 -9.50 -9.96
CA GLU A 91 -0.94 -9.34 -10.36
C GLU A 91 -1.79 -10.58 -10.03
N GLU A 92 -1.19 -11.75 -10.13
CA GLU A 92 -1.82 -13.04 -9.84
C GLU A 92 -2.17 -13.22 -8.35
N SER A 93 -1.49 -12.49 -7.45
CA SER A 93 -1.75 -12.51 -6.01
C SER A 93 -2.84 -11.53 -5.58
N ILE A 94 -3.22 -10.57 -6.44
CA ILE A 94 -4.20 -9.53 -6.13
C ILE A 94 -5.61 -10.08 -6.31
N SER A 95 -6.36 -10.20 -5.22
CA SER A 95 -7.76 -10.63 -5.21
C SER A 95 -8.76 -9.49 -5.40
N GLY A 96 -8.32 -8.24 -5.27
CA GLY A 96 -9.13 -7.03 -5.40
C GLY A 96 -8.44 -5.80 -4.83
N TYR A 97 -9.20 -4.73 -4.67
CA TYR A 97 -8.72 -3.47 -4.08
C TYR A 97 -9.67 -3.01 -2.98
N SER A 98 -9.10 -2.38 -1.95
CA SER A 98 -9.86 -1.77 -0.86
C SER A 98 -10.09 -0.29 -1.14
N GLU A 99 -11.18 0.27 -0.64
CA GLU A 99 -11.43 1.72 -0.67
C GLU A 99 -10.64 2.50 0.40
N VAL A 100 -9.89 1.78 1.27
CA VAL A 100 -9.08 2.40 2.32
C VAL A 100 -7.83 2.99 1.69
N PRO A 101 -7.58 4.29 1.87
CA PRO A 101 -6.40 4.92 1.29
C PRO A 101 -5.12 4.52 2.04
N PRO A 102 -3.96 4.46 1.36
CA PRO A 102 -2.68 4.08 1.96
C PRO A 102 -2.31 4.89 3.22
N ASN A 103 -2.54 6.20 3.20
CA ASN A 103 -2.23 7.14 4.27
C ASN A 103 -3.21 7.09 5.47
N PHE A 104 -4.17 6.18 5.47
CA PHE A 104 -4.96 5.86 6.66
C PHE A 104 -4.07 5.27 7.78
N PHE A 105 -2.97 4.66 7.40
CA PHE A 105 -2.00 4.05 8.31
C PHE A 105 -0.72 4.89 8.43
N THR A 106 0.01 4.70 9.53
CA THR A 106 1.31 5.35 9.76
C THR A 106 2.35 4.31 10.23
N PRO A 107 3.40 4.04 9.44
CA PRO A 107 3.63 4.49 8.07
C PRO A 107 2.53 4.06 7.10
N SER A 108 2.47 4.69 5.92
CA SER A 108 1.47 4.34 4.90
C SER A 108 1.56 2.86 4.53
N ALA A 109 0.40 2.21 4.40
CA ALA A 109 0.35 0.84 3.91
C ALA A 109 0.54 0.79 2.39
N ASP A 110 1.15 -0.29 1.90
CA ASP A 110 1.35 -0.55 0.48
C ASP A 110 0.39 -1.62 -0.04
N TYR A 111 -0.06 -2.51 0.84
CA TYR A 111 -1.04 -3.56 0.52
C TYR A 111 -1.78 -4.05 1.78
N LEU A 112 -2.87 -4.78 1.54
CA LEU A 112 -3.61 -5.53 2.55
C LEU A 112 -3.40 -7.03 2.29
N LEU A 113 -2.95 -7.77 3.30
CA LEU A 113 -2.80 -9.22 3.23
C LEU A 113 -3.98 -9.89 3.93
N THR A 114 -4.67 -10.80 3.24
CA THR A 114 -5.70 -11.63 3.88
C THR A 114 -5.05 -12.63 4.82
N VAL A 115 -5.37 -12.52 6.10
CA VAL A 115 -4.83 -13.40 7.15
C VAL A 115 -5.42 -14.80 7.00
N LYS A 116 -4.56 -15.81 7.10
CA LYS A 116 -4.97 -17.23 7.13
C LYS A 116 -4.48 -17.90 8.39
N GLY A 117 -5.38 -18.70 8.99
CA GLY A 117 -5.12 -19.45 10.20
C GLY A 117 -5.18 -18.59 11.48
N SER A 118 -4.76 -19.20 12.59
CA SER A 118 -4.98 -18.69 13.95
C SER A 118 -3.69 -18.36 14.72
N SER A 119 -2.55 -18.29 14.03
CA SER A 119 -1.25 -18.13 14.71
C SER A 119 -1.02 -16.79 15.39
N MET A 120 -1.91 -15.78 15.18
CA MET A 120 -1.77 -14.41 15.70
C MET A 120 -3.00 -13.95 16.51
N VAL A 121 -3.82 -14.88 16.98
CA VAL A 121 -5.12 -14.58 17.61
C VAL A 121 -4.99 -13.90 18.97
N GLU A 122 -3.93 -14.15 19.73
CA GLU A 122 -3.72 -13.57 21.07
C GLU A 122 -3.46 -12.07 21.04
N ILE A 123 -3.07 -11.53 19.87
CA ILE A 123 -2.96 -10.07 19.66
C ILE A 123 -4.11 -9.50 18.82
N GLY A 124 -5.18 -10.26 18.65
CA GLY A 124 -6.40 -9.79 18.00
C GLY A 124 -6.37 -9.84 16.46
N ILE A 125 -5.42 -10.55 15.84
CA ILE A 125 -5.39 -10.79 14.39
C ILE A 125 -5.99 -12.17 14.13
N TYR A 126 -7.12 -12.19 13.44
CA TYR A 126 -7.88 -13.42 13.19
C TYR A 126 -7.92 -13.77 11.72
N GLU A 127 -8.32 -15.02 11.45
CA GLU A 127 -8.54 -15.47 10.08
C GLU A 127 -9.52 -14.54 9.34
N ASP A 128 -9.25 -14.30 8.06
CA ASP A 128 -9.97 -13.41 7.15
C ASP A 128 -9.90 -11.91 7.48
N ASP A 129 -9.16 -11.50 8.51
CA ASP A 129 -8.75 -10.10 8.67
C ASP A 129 -7.88 -9.65 7.50
N LEU A 130 -7.91 -8.36 7.22
CA LEU A 130 -7.01 -7.71 6.28
C LEU A 130 -5.89 -7.01 7.06
N LEU A 131 -4.69 -7.58 7.01
CA LEU A 131 -3.49 -6.99 7.61
C LEU A 131 -2.96 -5.89 6.70
N ALA A 132 -2.94 -4.65 7.18
CA ALA A 132 -2.33 -3.54 6.48
C ALA A 132 -0.81 -3.60 6.63
N VAL A 133 -0.08 -3.62 5.52
CA VAL A 133 1.35 -3.85 5.49
C VAL A 133 2.07 -2.70 4.80
N HIS A 134 3.07 -2.16 5.48
CA HIS A 134 4.05 -1.26 4.88
C HIS A 134 5.20 -2.10 4.33
N LYS A 135 5.45 -1.98 3.02
CA LYS A 135 6.49 -2.76 2.33
C LYS A 135 7.87 -2.26 2.72
N THR A 136 8.64 -3.11 3.36
CA THR A 136 10.03 -2.86 3.75
C THR A 136 10.74 -4.20 3.94
N ASP A 137 12.05 -4.20 3.75
CA ASP A 137 12.94 -5.32 4.06
C ASP A 137 13.57 -5.22 5.45
N GLN A 138 13.22 -4.16 6.21
CA GLN A 138 13.76 -3.89 7.54
C GLN A 138 12.67 -3.99 8.61
N ALA A 139 13.01 -4.64 9.72
CA ALA A 139 12.19 -4.70 10.91
C ALA A 139 13.07 -4.68 12.17
N ILE A 140 12.49 -4.29 13.28
CA ILE A 140 13.12 -4.39 14.60
C ILE A 140 12.46 -5.49 15.42
N SER A 141 13.19 -6.06 16.39
CA SER A 141 12.62 -7.08 17.28
C SER A 141 11.39 -6.55 17.99
N GLY A 142 10.30 -7.29 17.91
CA GLY A 142 8.98 -6.93 18.43
C GLY A 142 7.97 -6.56 17.33
N ASP A 143 8.41 -6.23 16.12
CA ASP A 143 7.49 -5.95 15.00
C ASP A 143 6.70 -7.18 14.60
N ILE A 144 5.46 -6.97 14.17
CA ILE A 144 4.69 -7.98 13.44
C ILE A 144 5.03 -7.83 11.97
N ILE A 145 5.61 -8.86 11.39
CA ILE A 145 6.08 -8.85 10.01
C ILE A 145 5.32 -9.82 9.13
N VAL A 146 5.30 -9.52 7.85
CA VAL A 146 5.05 -10.49 6.79
C VAL A 146 6.41 -11.01 6.36
N ALA A 147 6.66 -12.26 6.61
CA ALA A 147 7.91 -12.95 6.28
C ALA A 147 7.68 -13.96 5.17
N ARG A 148 8.68 -14.09 4.31
CA ARG A 148 8.78 -15.18 3.35
C ARG A 148 9.89 -16.13 3.81
N ILE A 149 9.56 -17.39 3.86
CA ILE A 149 10.49 -18.48 4.14
C ILE A 149 10.42 -19.43 2.94
N GLU A 150 11.47 -19.46 2.13
CA GLU A 150 11.44 -20.18 0.85
C GLU A 150 10.25 -19.65 0.00
N ASP A 151 9.27 -20.48 -0.27
CA ASP A 151 8.08 -20.14 -1.07
C ASP A 151 6.85 -19.78 -0.23
N GLU A 152 6.93 -19.86 1.10
CA GLU A 152 5.79 -19.65 1.97
C GLU A 152 5.80 -18.27 2.62
N VAL A 153 4.64 -17.62 2.66
CA VAL A 153 4.43 -16.34 3.32
C VAL A 153 3.70 -16.55 4.64
N THR A 154 4.20 -15.95 5.72
CA THR A 154 3.61 -16.05 7.05
C THR A 154 3.63 -14.71 7.79
N VAL A 155 2.71 -14.54 8.74
CA VAL A 155 2.67 -13.39 9.65
C VAL A 155 3.10 -13.85 11.04
N LYS A 156 4.14 -13.21 11.59
CA LYS A 156 4.70 -13.56 12.90
C LYS A 156 5.28 -12.34 13.59
N ARG A 157 5.50 -12.43 14.90
CA ARG A 157 6.36 -11.48 15.60
C ARG A 157 7.82 -11.81 15.30
N PHE A 158 8.53 -10.78 14.90
CA PHE A 158 9.95 -10.87 14.56
C PHE A 158 10.81 -10.71 15.81
N GLU A 159 11.74 -11.61 16.01
CA GLU A 159 12.82 -11.49 17.00
C GLU A 159 14.16 -11.77 16.33
N PHE A 160 15.06 -10.83 16.51
CA PHE A 160 16.43 -10.93 16.00
C PHE A 160 17.39 -10.28 17.00
N GLU A 161 18.43 -11.01 17.35
CA GLU A 161 19.53 -10.51 18.16
C GLU A 161 20.69 -10.07 17.28
N LYS A 162 21.15 -8.85 17.45
CA LYS A 162 22.23 -8.28 16.62
C LYS A 162 23.52 -9.12 16.76
N GLY A 163 24.02 -9.60 15.61
CA GLY A 163 25.19 -10.49 15.53
C GLY A 163 24.85 -11.97 15.56
N SER A 164 23.58 -12.34 15.67
CA SER A 164 23.10 -13.72 15.46
C SER A 164 22.96 -14.02 13.98
N SER A 165 23.22 -15.25 13.59
CA SER A 165 22.83 -15.79 12.28
C SER A 165 21.39 -16.36 12.28
N THR A 166 20.65 -16.17 13.38
CA THR A 166 19.34 -16.80 13.59
C THR A 166 18.27 -15.78 13.81
N VAL A 167 17.17 -15.91 13.07
CA VAL A 167 15.90 -15.20 13.25
C VAL A 167 14.91 -16.13 13.94
N ARG A 168 14.10 -15.57 14.85
CA ARG A 168 12.97 -16.27 15.46
C ARG A 168 11.67 -15.59 15.04
N LEU A 169 10.75 -16.37 14.53
CA LEU A 169 9.40 -15.94 14.18
C LEU A 169 8.42 -16.55 15.17
N ILE A 170 7.86 -15.69 16.01
CA ILE A 170 7.01 -16.10 17.13
C ILE A 170 5.55 -15.94 16.74
N ALA A 171 4.78 -16.99 16.94
CA ALA A 171 3.33 -16.92 16.86
C ALA A 171 2.77 -16.23 18.10
N GLU A 172 1.72 -15.46 17.94
CA GLU A 172 0.90 -14.92 19.01
C GLU A 172 -0.30 -15.83 19.25
N ASN A 173 0.02 -17.08 19.51
CA ASN A 173 -0.88 -18.16 19.90
C ASN A 173 -0.03 -19.28 20.50
N SER A 174 -0.30 -19.62 21.75
CA SER A 174 0.45 -20.62 22.53
C SER A 174 0.42 -22.04 21.95
N ASP A 175 -0.52 -22.34 21.04
CA ASP A 175 -0.58 -23.63 20.35
C ASP A 175 0.50 -23.83 19.27
N PHE A 176 1.24 -22.75 18.95
CA PHE A 176 2.26 -22.77 17.88
C PHE A 176 3.66 -22.54 18.44
N ALA A 177 4.56 -23.46 18.12
CA ALA A 177 5.97 -23.27 18.45
C ALA A 177 6.61 -22.19 17.57
N PRO A 178 7.62 -21.44 18.09
CA PRO A 178 8.40 -20.49 17.30
C PRO A 178 9.10 -21.18 16.11
N ILE A 179 9.14 -20.49 14.97
CA ILE A 179 9.93 -20.91 13.81
C ILE A 179 11.33 -20.30 13.96
N ILE A 180 12.35 -21.14 14.00
CA ILE A 180 13.75 -20.73 14.10
C ILE A 180 14.39 -20.88 12.72
N ILE A 181 14.94 -19.79 12.19
CA ILE A 181 15.54 -19.73 10.85
C ILE A 181 17.01 -19.37 10.99
N ASN A 182 17.88 -20.26 10.52
CA ASN A 182 19.28 -19.93 10.31
C ASN A 182 19.41 -19.24 8.94
N LEU A 183 19.88 -18.01 8.92
CA LEU A 183 20.02 -17.20 7.71
C LEU A 183 21.08 -17.71 6.73
N GLU A 184 21.95 -18.64 7.18
CA GLU A 184 22.95 -19.28 6.33
C GLU A 184 22.39 -20.48 5.55
N ASP A 185 21.28 -21.08 6.06
CA ASP A 185 20.77 -22.36 5.56
C ASP A 185 19.44 -22.23 4.81
N ARG A 186 18.72 -21.14 5.02
CA ARG A 186 17.35 -20.95 4.48
C ARG A 186 17.16 -19.60 3.86
N ASP A 187 16.45 -19.57 2.74
CA ASP A 187 15.96 -18.35 2.12
C ASP A 187 14.91 -17.71 3.03
N PHE A 188 15.23 -16.51 3.52
CA PHE A 188 14.36 -15.71 4.37
C PHE A 188 14.35 -14.26 3.89
N SER A 189 13.17 -13.68 3.77
CA SER A 189 13.02 -12.25 3.50
C SER A 189 11.86 -11.65 4.28
N ILE A 190 11.98 -10.36 4.58
CA ILE A 190 10.90 -9.55 5.13
C ILE A 190 10.18 -8.89 3.96
N GLU A 191 8.89 -9.13 3.82
CA GLU A 191 8.03 -8.57 2.77
C GLU A 191 7.37 -7.25 3.24
N GLY A 192 7.37 -7.00 4.55
CA GLY A 192 6.88 -5.79 5.15
C GLY A 192 6.52 -5.92 6.62
N ILE A 193 6.18 -4.78 7.24
CA ILE A 193 5.72 -4.69 8.62
C ILE A 193 4.22 -4.41 8.68
N SER A 194 3.54 -4.96 9.68
CA SER A 194 2.14 -4.66 9.96
C SER A 194 2.00 -3.26 10.51
N VAL A 195 1.10 -2.47 9.91
CA VAL A 195 0.77 -1.10 10.35
C VAL A 195 -0.68 -0.97 10.80
N GLY A 196 -1.46 -2.04 10.73
CA GLY A 196 -2.83 -2.08 11.21
C GLY A 196 -3.59 -3.31 10.74
N VAL A 197 -4.81 -3.44 11.21
CA VAL A 197 -5.74 -4.53 10.85
C VAL A 197 -7.11 -3.95 10.53
N ILE A 198 -7.72 -4.44 9.47
CA ILE A 198 -9.10 -4.13 9.12
C ILE A 198 -9.92 -5.41 9.26
N ARG A 199 -10.95 -5.34 10.08
CA ARG A 199 -11.93 -6.42 10.19
C ARG A 199 -13.25 -5.98 9.58
N ARG A 200 -13.78 -6.80 8.68
CA ARG A 200 -15.11 -6.63 8.16
C ARG A 200 -16.07 -7.42 9.05
N SER A 201 -17.06 -6.74 9.66
CA SER A 201 -18.18 -7.46 10.26
C SER A 201 -19.00 -8.11 9.14
N MET A 202 -19.21 -9.40 9.23
CA MET A 202 -20.21 -10.10 8.42
C MET A 202 -21.62 -9.78 8.91
#